data_daa843419ca891d0db71bfd32b4ca896
#
_entry.id   daa843419ca891d0db71bfd32b4ca896
#
_cell.length_a   1.000
_cell.length_b   1.000
_cell.length_c   1.000
_cell.angle_alpha   90.00
_cell.angle_beta   90.00
_cell.angle_gamma   90.00
#
_symmetry.space_group_name_H-M   'P 1'
#
loop_
_entity.id
_entity.type
_entity.pdbx_description
1 polymer ?
#
loop_
_entity_poly.entity_id
_entity_poly.type
_entity_poly.pdbx_seq_one_letter_code
_entity_poly.pdbx_strand_id
1 'polypeptide(L)'
;MSFILEVDAERWRDHQRAVVEAVTRASGAAPVPVIKGDGYGFGPGVLGTEAMALGADTIAVGTVFEVDDVAAGTRGDIVVLEPFQPADPVAADGWWQLGEKLHAGRVIRTVSTLDALRALAPGPGSVRIILEARTSMHRFGFAESELLAALADPDIREAMERGRVLVEGLAV
;
A
#
# COMPACT_ATOMS: atom_id res chain seq x y z
N MET A 1 -25.63 -25.98 11.95
CA MET A 1 -25.90 -24.62 12.53
C MET A 1 -25.23 -23.61 11.62
N SER A 2 -25.96 -22.62 11.14
CA SER A 2 -25.38 -21.52 10.38
C SER A 2 -25.02 -20.39 11.33
N PHE A 3 -23.82 -19.83 11.17
CA PHE A 3 -23.45 -18.59 11.83
C PHE A 3 -23.94 -17.42 10.98
N ILE A 4 -24.64 -16.47 11.59
CA ILE A 4 -25.09 -15.23 10.95
C ILE A 4 -24.40 -14.09 11.70
N LEU A 5 -23.70 -13.23 10.98
CA LEU A 5 -23.18 -11.97 11.50
C LEU A 5 -24.17 -10.86 11.11
N GLU A 6 -24.76 -10.22 12.10
CA GLU A 6 -25.61 -9.04 11.92
C GLU A 6 -24.80 -7.80 12.31
N VAL A 7 -24.75 -6.82 11.43
CA VAL A 7 -24.05 -5.56 11.64
C VAL A 7 -25.04 -4.41 11.56
N ASP A 8 -25.14 -3.63 12.65
CA ASP A 8 -25.82 -2.34 12.63
C ASP A 8 -24.95 -1.34 11.84
N ALA A 9 -25.31 -1.15 10.58
CA ALA A 9 -24.52 -0.38 9.63
C ALA A 9 -24.41 1.11 10.03
N GLU A 10 -25.44 1.70 10.63
CA GLU A 10 -25.42 3.09 11.05
C GLU A 10 -24.44 3.28 12.21
N ARG A 11 -24.59 2.46 13.24
CA ARG A 11 -23.69 2.50 14.41
C ARG A 11 -22.24 2.19 14.04
N TRP A 12 -22.04 1.25 13.11
CA TRP A 12 -20.71 0.92 12.61
C TRP A 12 -20.06 2.11 11.89
N ARG A 13 -20.79 2.81 11.00
CA ARG A 13 -20.31 4.00 10.30
C ARG A 13 -20.04 5.16 11.23
N ASP A 14 -20.90 5.37 12.25
CA ASP A 14 -20.68 6.40 13.26
C ASP A 14 -19.38 6.16 14.03
N HIS A 15 -19.13 4.89 14.40
CA HIS A 15 -17.89 4.51 15.06
C HIS A 15 -16.66 4.75 14.16
N GLN A 16 -16.73 4.38 12.89
CA GLN A 16 -15.64 4.63 11.93
C GLN A 16 -15.34 6.13 11.80
N ARG A 17 -16.35 6.97 11.66
CA ARG A 17 -16.18 8.44 11.64
C ARG A 17 -15.50 8.97 12.90
N ALA A 18 -15.96 8.52 14.06
CA ALA A 18 -15.37 8.93 15.34
C ALA A 18 -13.89 8.52 15.45
N VAL A 19 -13.51 7.32 14.95
CA VAL A 19 -12.12 6.86 14.92
C VAL A 19 -11.27 7.73 13.97
N VAL A 20 -11.76 7.99 12.75
CA VAL A 20 -11.05 8.84 11.77
C VAL A 20 -10.82 10.24 12.37
N GLU A 21 -11.84 10.86 12.96
CA GLU A 21 -11.72 12.17 13.60
C GLU A 21 -10.71 12.16 14.76
N ALA A 22 -10.75 11.14 15.62
CA ALA A 22 -9.86 11.02 16.77
C ALA A 22 -8.41 10.87 16.33
N VAL A 23 -8.14 10.00 15.33
CA VAL A 23 -6.79 9.80 14.78
C VAL A 23 -6.30 11.06 14.10
N THR A 24 -7.11 11.67 13.22
CA THR A 24 -6.73 12.90 12.52
C THR A 24 -6.41 14.03 13.49
N ARG A 25 -7.20 14.18 14.56
CA ARG A 25 -6.93 15.19 15.60
C ARG A 25 -5.63 14.92 16.36
N ALA A 26 -5.32 13.65 16.61
CA ALA A 26 -4.14 13.28 17.39
C ALA A 26 -2.84 13.32 16.58
N SER A 27 -2.89 12.93 15.30
CA SER A 27 -1.69 12.79 14.43
C SER A 27 -1.51 13.93 13.43
N GLY A 28 -2.54 14.74 13.19
CA GLY A 28 -2.55 15.76 12.11
C GLY A 28 -2.75 15.17 10.71
N ALA A 29 -2.93 13.84 10.58
CA ALA A 29 -3.12 13.15 9.30
C ALA A 29 -4.30 12.17 9.38
N ALA A 30 -5.03 12.03 8.27
CA ALA A 30 -6.08 11.02 8.18
C ALA A 30 -5.49 9.60 8.17
N PRO A 31 -6.15 8.62 8.81
CA PRO A 31 -5.69 7.24 8.75
C PRO A 31 -5.87 6.65 7.35
N VAL A 32 -4.97 5.75 6.96
CA VAL A 32 -5.10 4.94 5.74
C VAL A 32 -5.83 3.65 6.10
N PRO A 33 -7.07 3.44 5.61
CA PRO A 33 -7.80 2.20 5.84
C PRO A 33 -7.09 1.00 5.22
N VAL A 34 -6.94 -0.08 5.99
CA VAL A 34 -6.34 -1.33 5.50
C VAL A 34 -7.43 -2.31 5.14
N ILE A 35 -7.49 -2.70 3.87
CA ILE A 35 -8.44 -3.65 3.31
C ILE A 35 -7.63 -4.83 2.76
N LYS A 36 -7.52 -5.90 3.53
CA LYS A 36 -6.75 -7.09 3.14
C LYS A 36 -7.54 -8.37 3.40
N GLY A 37 -7.26 -9.41 2.61
CA GLY A 37 -8.02 -10.64 2.65
C GLY A 37 -9.49 -10.38 2.35
N ASP A 38 -10.37 -11.10 3.01
CA ASP A 38 -11.83 -10.90 2.90
C ASP A 38 -12.38 -9.84 3.87
N GLY A 39 -11.50 -9.03 4.52
CA GLY A 39 -11.92 -7.98 5.44
C GLY A 39 -12.81 -8.50 6.57
N TYR A 40 -12.47 -9.64 7.18
CA TYR A 40 -13.26 -10.32 8.20
C TYR A 40 -14.68 -10.71 7.74
N GLY A 41 -14.88 -10.96 6.44
CA GLY A 41 -16.18 -11.34 5.88
C GLY A 41 -17.03 -10.18 5.36
N PHE A 42 -16.56 -8.93 5.45
CA PHE A 42 -17.24 -7.79 4.83
C PHE A 42 -17.04 -7.71 3.32
N GLY A 43 -15.92 -8.26 2.84
CA GLY A 43 -15.51 -8.20 1.45
C GLY A 43 -14.82 -6.88 1.06
N PRO A 44 -13.84 -6.92 0.14
CA PRO A 44 -13.04 -5.76 -0.24
C PRO A 44 -13.85 -4.65 -0.89
N GLY A 45 -14.86 -4.98 -1.70
CA GLY A 45 -15.72 -3.99 -2.38
C GLY A 45 -16.55 -3.15 -1.40
N VAL A 46 -17.12 -3.77 -0.37
CA VAL A 46 -17.87 -3.05 0.68
C VAL A 46 -16.93 -2.14 1.45
N LEU A 47 -15.80 -2.67 1.92
CA LEU A 47 -14.84 -1.89 2.71
C LEU A 47 -14.21 -0.75 1.89
N GLY A 48 -13.93 -0.95 0.61
CA GLY A 48 -13.47 0.10 -0.29
C GLY A 48 -14.48 1.24 -0.43
N THR A 49 -15.74 0.91 -0.62
CA THR A 49 -16.83 1.89 -0.70
C THR A 49 -16.97 2.69 0.60
N GLU A 50 -16.93 2.02 1.75
CA GLU A 50 -17.01 2.69 3.06
C GLU A 50 -15.77 3.55 3.35
N ALA A 51 -14.58 3.11 2.94
CA ALA A 51 -13.36 3.92 3.05
C ALA A 51 -13.48 5.24 2.25
N MET A 52 -14.00 5.16 1.02
CA MET A 52 -14.27 6.37 0.21
C MET A 52 -15.32 7.28 0.83
N ALA A 53 -16.37 6.70 1.44
CA ALA A 53 -17.41 7.47 2.15
C ALA A 53 -16.87 8.17 3.41
N LEU A 54 -15.78 7.67 3.98
CA LEU A 54 -15.03 8.31 5.08
C LEU A 54 -14.05 9.38 4.62
N GLY A 55 -13.92 9.60 3.30
CA GLY A 55 -13.01 10.59 2.72
C GLY A 55 -11.56 10.11 2.60
N ALA A 56 -11.33 8.81 2.56
CA ALA A 56 -9.97 8.28 2.38
C ALA A 56 -9.44 8.57 0.96
N ASP A 57 -8.31 9.25 0.85
CA ASP A 57 -7.61 9.48 -0.41
C ASP A 57 -6.65 8.34 -0.75
N THR A 58 -6.33 7.52 0.23
CA THR A 58 -5.45 6.36 0.10
C THR A 58 -6.02 5.20 0.90
N ILE A 59 -5.94 4.00 0.34
CA ILE A 59 -6.22 2.74 1.05
C ILE A 59 -5.00 1.83 0.98
N ALA A 60 -4.93 0.82 1.85
CA ALA A 60 -3.88 -0.18 1.79
C ALA A 60 -4.48 -1.59 1.64
N VAL A 61 -3.83 -2.42 0.83
CA VAL A 61 -4.13 -3.84 0.64
C VAL A 61 -2.97 -4.71 1.12
N GLY A 62 -3.20 -5.99 1.36
CA GLY A 62 -2.15 -6.90 1.80
C GLY A 62 -1.15 -7.19 0.69
N THR A 63 -1.63 -7.65 -0.44
CA THR A 63 -0.83 -8.16 -1.56
C THR A 63 -1.20 -7.49 -2.89
N VAL A 64 -0.36 -7.66 -3.90
CA VAL A 64 -0.63 -7.17 -5.26
C VAL A 64 -1.90 -7.79 -5.86
N PHE A 65 -2.27 -8.99 -5.46
CA PHE A 65 -3.43 -9.72 -5.98
C PHE A 65 -4.77 -9.16 -5.49
N GLU A 66 -4.76 -8.37 -4.40
CA GLU A 66 -5.97 -7.74 -3.84
C GLU A 66 -6.26 -6.37 -4.46
N VAL A 67 -5.36 -5.85 -5.29
CA VAL A 67 -5.49 -4.50 -5.87
C VAL A 67 -6.74 -4.40 -6.74
N ASP A 68 -6.98 -5.37 -7.61
CA ASP A 68 -8.15 -5.35 -8.51
C ASP A 68 -9.48 -5.34 -7.75
N ASP A 69 -9.55 -6.09 -6.63
CA ASP A 69 -10.77 -6.23 -5.84
C ASP A 69 -11.23 -4.90 -5.22
N VAL A 70 -10.29 -4.01 -4.93
CA VAL A 70 -10.59 -2.70 -4.33
C VAL A 70 -10.59 -1.57 -5.36
N ALA A 71 -9.84 -1.69 -6.45
CA ALA A 71 -9.63 -0.63 -7.44
C ALA A 71 -10.92 -0.16 -8.11
N ALA A 72 -11.89 -1.06 -8.31
CA ALA A 72 -13.18 -0.75 -8.90
C ALA A 72 -14.07 0.14 -8.01
N GLY A 73 -13.96 -0.02 -6.69
CA GLY A 73 -14.74 0.72 -5.68
C GLY A 73 -14.04 1.96 -5.14
N THR A 74 -12.78 2.23 -5.53
CA THR A 74 -11.97 3.31 -4.99
C THR A 74 -11.41 4.20 -6.09
N ARG A 75 -11.16 5.48 -5.77
CA ARG A 75 -10.58 6.45 -6.70
C ARG A 75 -9.19 6.93 -6.26
N GLY A 76 -8.86 6.74 -4.98
CA GLY A 76 -7.62 7.16 -4.38
C GLY A 76 -6.43 6.22 -4.70
N ASP A 77 -5.31 6.50 -4.07
CA ASP A 77 -4.11 5.68 -4.16
C ASP A 77 -4.28 4.35 -3.42
N ILE A 78 -3.54 3.34 -3.85
CA ILE A 78 -3.58 1.99 -3.28
C ILE A 78 -2.17 1.59 -2.87
N VAL A 79 -1.91 1.45 -1.57
CA VAL A 79 -0.63 0.97 -1.04
C VAL A 79 -0.69 -0.55 -0.91
N VAL A 80 0.27 -1.25 -1.49
CA VAL A 80 0.46 -2.69 -1.28
C VAL A 80 1.43 -2.89 -0.13
N LEU A 81 0.96 -3.47 0.98
CA LEU A 81 1.72 -3.61 2.22
C LEU A 81 2.79 -4.69 2.15
N GLU A 82 2.54 -5.77 1.40
CA GLU A 82 3.57 -6.79 1.18
C GLU A 82 4.74 -6.18 0.41
N PRO A 83 5.98 -6.27 0.94
CA PRO A 83 7.13 -5.71 0.25
C PRO A 83 7.35 -6.35 -1.11
N PHE A 84 7.69 -5.54 -2.11
CA PHE A 84 8.05 -6.01 -3.45
C PHE A 84 9.26 -6.93 -3.38
N GLN A 85 9.10 -8.16 -3.85
CA GLN A 85 10.12 -9.21 -3.87
C GLN A 85 10.40 -9.63 -5.31
N PRO A 86 11.45 -9.09 -5.96
CA PRO A 86 11.74 -9.38 -7.37
C PRO A 86 12.12 -10.86 -7.63
N ALA A 87 12.56 -11.57 -6.59
CA ALA A 87 12.92 -12.99 -6.68
C ALA A 87 11.71 -13.94 -6.55
N ASP A 88 10.54 -13.44 -6.15
CA ASP A 88 9.31 -14.24 -6.12
C ASP A 88 8.62 -14.20 -7.50
N PRO A 89 8.62 -15.32 -8.27
CA PRO A 89 8.06 -15.30 -9.60
C PRO A 89 6.54 -15.10 -9.63
N VAL A 90 5.83 -15.50 -8.58
CA VAL A 90 4.37 -15.36 -8.50
C VAL A 90 4.01 -13.90 -8.25
N ALA A 91 4.68 -13.27 -7.28
CA ALA A 91 4.50 -11.84 -7.02
C ALA A 91 4.94 -10.99 -8.23
N ALA A 92 6.06 -11.33 -8.86
CA ALA A 92 6.56 -10.63 -10.04
C ALA A 92 5.56 -10.68 -11.22
N ASP A 93 4.93 -11.83 -11.47
CA ASP A 93 3.87 -11.96 -12.47
C ASP A 93 2.64 -11.10 -12.12
N GLY A 94 2.20 -11.12 -10.87
CA GLY A 94 1.12 -10.25 -10.39
C GLY A 94 1.42 -8.76 -10.60
N TRP A 95 2.63 -8.32 -10.31
CA TRP A 95 3.08 -6.94 -10.56
C TRP A 95 3.15 -6.59 -12.04
N TRP A 96 3.56 -7.55 -12.88
CA TRP A 96 3.59 -7.35 -14.33
C TRP A 96 2.17 -7.21 -14.90
N GLN A 97 1.25 -8.10 -14.52
CA GLN A 97 -0.15 -8.03 -14.93
C GLN A 97 -0.83 -6.74 -14.47
N LEU A 98 -0.52 -6.28 -13.24
CA LEU A 98 -1.02 -5.01 -12.73
C LEU A 98 -0.55 -3.83 -13.60
N GLY A 99 0.68 -3.87 -14.10
CA GLY A 99 1.24 -2.82 -14.96
C GLY A 99 0.44 -2.55 -16.24
N GLU A 100 -0.30 -3.55 -16.73
CA GLU A 100 -1.18 -3.45 -17.89
C GLU A 100 -2.56 -2.81 -17.57
N LYS A 101 -2.86 -2.56 -16.30
CA LYS A 101 -4.16 -2.08 -15.85
C LYS A 101 -4.23 -0.55 -15.82
N LEU A 102 -5.44 -0.01 -16.04
CA LEU A 102 -5.70 1.44 -16.00
C LEU A 102 -5.39 2.08 -14.64
N HIS A 103 -5.52 1.33 -13.57
CA HIS A 103 -5.26 1.82 -12.21
C HIS A 103 -3.81 1.63 -11.73
N ALA A 104 -2.92 1.08 -12.55
CA ALA A 104 -1.52 0.86 -12.20
C ALA A 104 -0.81 2.13 -11.67
N GLY A 105 -1.11 3.29 -12.25
CA GLY A 105 -0.53 4.58 -11.83
C GLY A 105 -0.94 5.06 -10.44
N ARG A 106 -1.97 4.45 -9.82
CA ARG A 106 -2.42 4.75 -8.45
C ARG A 106 -1.79 3.84 -7.41
N VAL A 107 -1.03 2.84 -7.84
CA VAL A 107 -0.50 1.82 -6.93
C VAL A 107 0.88 2.20 -6.43
N ILE A 108 1.03 2.16 -5.12
CA ILE A 108 2.27 2.45 -4.40
C ILE A 108 2.81 1.13 -3.85
N ARG A 109 4.06 0.79 -4.20
CA ARG A 109 4.72 -0.45 -3.76
C ARG A 109 5.49 -0.22 -2.46
N THR A 110 5.39 -1.11 -1.51
CA THR A 110 6.30 -1.15 -0.37
C THR A 110 7.62 -1.78 -0.78
N VAL A 111 8.73 -1.13 -0.45
CA VAL A 111 10.08 -1.61 -0.76
C VAL A 111 10.90 -1.66 0.52
N SER A 112 11.50 -2.82 0.81
CA SER A 112 12.18 -3.12 2.05
C SER A 112 13.64 -3.56 1.90
N THR A 113 14.15 -3.64 0.65
CA THR A 113 15.51 -4.08 0.36
C THR A 113 16.15 -3.31 -0.78
N LEU A 114 17.49 -3.22 -0.79
CA LEU A 114 18.25 -2.61 -1.88
C LEU A 114 18.06 -3.35 -3.20
N ASP A 115 17.98 -4.68 -3.16
CA ASP A 115 17.78 -5.49 -4.36
C ASP A 115 16.42 -5.20 -5.02
N ALA A 116 15.37 -4.98 -4.21
CA ALA A 116 14.07 -4.56 -4.72
C ALA A 116 14.12 -3.16 -5.37
N LEU A 117 14.83 -2.20 -4.76
CA LEU A 117 15.05 -0.89 -5.36
C LEU A 117 15.80 -0.97 -6.69
N ARG A 118 16.89 -1.75 -6.74
CA ARG A 118 17.68 -1.96 -7.94
C ARG A 118 16.90 -2.63 -9.06
N ALA A 119 15.98 -3.53 -8.71
CA ALA A 119 15.11 -4.17 -9.70
C ALA A 119 14.10 -3.20 -10.33
N LEU A 120 13.70 -2.14 -9.62
CA LEU A 120 12.76 -1.12 -10.11
C LEU A 120 13.45 0.01 -10.90
N ALA A 121 14.70 0.32 -10.58
CA ALA A 121 15.43 1.46 -11.14
C ALA A 121 15.57 1.47 -12.69
N PRO A 122 15.82 0.33 -13.37
CA PRO A 122 15.98 0.28 -14.82
C PRO A 122 14.66 0.17 -15.59
N GLY A 123 13.51 0.02 -14.94
CA GLY A 123 12.21 -0.23 -15.58
C GLY A 123 11.77 0.90 -16.52
N PRO A 124 10.94 0.59 -17.52
CA PRO A 124 10.29 1.60 -18.34
C PRO A 124 9.17 2.28 -17.52
N GLY A 125 9.12 3.59 -17.54
CA GLY A 125 8.10 4.38 -16.87
C GLY A 125 8.43 4.71 -15.42
N SER A 126 7.43 5.23 -14.71
CA SER A 126 7.54 5.70 -13.33
C SER A 126 6.89 4.71 -12.37
N VAL A 127 7.56 4.40 -11.26
CA VAL A 127 7.06 3.53 -10.21
C VAL A 127 6.98 4.32 -8.90
N ARG A 128 5.82 4.32 -8.26
CA ARG A 128 5.58 4.95 -6.95
C ARG A 128 5.89 3.95 -5.86
N ILE A 129 6.66 4.36 -4.86
CA ILE A 129 7.06 3.50 -3.76
C ILE A 129 6.97 4.18 -2.40
N ILE A 130 6.79 3.40 -1.36
CA ILE A 130 7.15 3.75 0.02
C ILE A 130 8.34 2.88 0.44
N LEU A 131 9.27 3.47 1.21
CA LEU A 131 10.39 2.74 1.78
C LEU A 131 10.01 2.24 3.18
N GLU A 132 10.17 0.95 3.44
CA GLU A 132 9.85 0.37 4.74
C GLU A 132 11.10 0.35 5.62
N ALA A 133 11.04 1.02 6.77
CA ALA A 133 12.08 0.96 7.78
C ALA A 133 11.84 -0.21 8.75
N ARG A 134 12.90 -0.88 9.16
CA ARG A 134 12.84 -1.98 10.11
C ARG A 134 12.49 -1.47 11.50
N THR A 135 11.35 -1.91 12.01
CA THR A 135 10.89 -1.60 13.36
C THR A 135 11.24 -2.69 14.36
N SER A 136 10.78 -2.54 15.61
CA SER A 136 10.96 -3.55 16.67
C SER A 136 10.35 -4.92 16.34
N MET A 137 9.44 -5.00 15.38
CA MET A 137 8.88 -6.27 14.90
C MET A 137 9.87 -7.11 14.09
N HIS A 138 10.94 -6.53 13.57
CA HIS A 138 12.00 -7.20 12.80
C HIS A 138 11.47 -8.11 11.67
N ARG A 139 10.35 -7.76 11.04
CA ARG A 139 9.73 -8.60 10.01
C ARG A 139 10.30 -8.28 8.63
N PHE A 140 10.20 -7.02 8.22
CA PHE A 140 10.71 -6.49 6.97
C PHE A 140 11.34 -5.11 7.21
N GLY A 141 11.90 -4.50 6.17
CA GLY A 141 12.37 -3.13 6.18
C GLY A 141 13.88 -3.01 6.25
N PHE A 142 14.35 -1.86 5.82
CA PHE A 142 15.75 -1.46 5.90
C PHE A 142 16.16 -1.15 7.35
N ALA A 143 17.33 -1.60 7.77
CA ALA A 143 18.00 -0.95 8.90
C ALA A 143 18.39 0.49 8.51
N GLU A 144 18.58 1.37 9.46
CA GLU A 144 18.93 2.78 9.19
C GLU A 144 20.14 2.92 8.26
N SER A 145 21.23 2.19 8.54
CA SER A 145 22.43 2.21 7.70
C SER A 145 22.21 1.65 6.29
N GLU A 146 21.36 0.65 6.16
CA GLU A 146 20.98 0.07 4.86
C GLU A 146 20.15 1.06 4.03
N LEU A 147 19.22 1.76 4.67
CA LEU A 147 18.40 2.79 4.03
C LEU A 147 19.25 3.95 3.53
N LEU A 148 20.17 4.45 4.37
CA LEU A 148 21.08 5.53 4.00
C LEU A 148 22.01 5.11 2.84
N ALA A 149 22.52 3.87 2.86
CA ALA A 149 23.33 3.33 1.79
C ALA A 149 22.51 3.17 0.47
N ALA A 150 21.27 2.72 0.56
CA ALA A 150 20.38 2.59 -0.58
C ALA A 150 20.07 3.95 -1.24
N LEU A 151 19.81 4.97 -0.44
CA LEU A 151 19.57 6.35 -0.93
C LEU A 151 20.85 7.03 -1.48
N ALA A 152 22.03 6.55 -1.07
CA ALA A 152 23.32 7.01 -1.61
C ALA A 152 23.77 6.25 -2.86
N ASP A 153 23.12 5.14 -3.22
CA ASP A 153 23.44 4.33 -4.40
C ASP A 153 23.27 5.17 -5.68
N PRO A 154 24.31 5.27 -6.55
CA PRO A 154 24.26 6.14 -7.73
C PRO A 154 23.13 5.80 -8.71
N ASP A 155 22.84 4.51 -8.92
CA ASP A 155 21.82 4.07 -9.87
C ASP A 155 20.41 4.40 -9.34
N ILE A 156 20.21 4.25 -8.03
CA ILE A 156 18.96 4.62 -7.37
C ILE A 156 18.74 6.13 -7.42
N ARG A 157 19.76 6.91 -7.12
CA ARG A 157 19.69 8.38 -7.21
C ARG A 157 19.36 8.84 -8.62
N GLU A 158 20.04 8.30 -9.63
CA GLU A 158 19.74 8.60 -11.03
C GLU A 158 18.28 8.24 -11.39
N ALA A 159 17.78 7.09 -10.92
CA ALA A 159 16.41 6.69 -11.16
C ALA A 159 15.39 7.64 -10.50
N MET A 160 15.69 8.13 -9.29
CA MET A 160 14.86 9.13 -8.60
C MET A 160 14.92 10.49 -9.30
N GLU A 161 16.11 10.98 -9.66
CA GLU A 161 16.30 12.26 -10.36
C GLU A 161 15.60 12.28 -11.74
N ARG A 162 15.54 11.14 -12.41
CA ARG A 162 14.81 10.98 -13.69
C ARG A 162 13.32 10.69 -13.53
N GLY A 163 12.81 10.63 -12.31
CA GLY A 163 11.39 10.34 -12.02
C GLY A 163 10.95 8.91 -12.36
N ARG A 164 11.90 7.97 -12.50
CA ARG A 164 11.59 6.55 -12.69
C ARG A 164 11.17 5.87 -11.40
N VAL A 165 11.73 6.31 -10.29
CA VAL A 165 11.34 5.89 -8.95
C VAL A 165 10.88 7.12 -8.18
N LEU A 166 9.61 7.12 -7.76
CA LEU A 166 9.00 8.19 -6.99
C LEU A 166 8.80 7.70 -5.55
N VAL A 167 9.55 8.28 -4.62
CA VAL A 167 9.43 7.95 -3.19
C VAL A 167 8.33 8.82 -2.58
N GLU A 168 7.21 8.20 -2.23
CA GLU A 168 6.04 8.88 -1.63
C GLU A 168 6.19 9.07 -0.12
N GLY A 169 7.00 8.23 0.53
CA GLY A 169 7.19 8.31 1.97
C GLY A 169 7.95 7.14 2.56
N LEU A 170 7.92 7.10 3.90
CA LEU A 170 8.52 6.07 4.73
C LEU A 170 7.43 5.33 5.50
N ALA A 171 7.45 3.99 5.46
CA ALA A 171 6.64 3.14 6.31
C ALA A 171 7.47 2.67 7.53
N VAL A 172 6.86 2.64 8.70
CA VAL A 172 7.48 2.21 9.96
C VAL A 172 6.58 1.25 10.73
#